data_8dabb980fb05246d8ca4208d65287b28
#
_entry.id   8dabb980fb05246d8ca4208d65287b28
#
_cell.length_a   1.000
_cell.length_b   1.000
_cell.length_c   1.000
_cell.angle_alpha   90.00
_cell.angle_beta   90.00
_cell.angle_gamma   90.00
#
_symmetry.space_group_name_H-M   'P 1'
#
loop_
_entity.id
_entity.type
_entity.pdbx_description
1 polymer ?
#
loop_
_entity_poly.entity_id
_entity_poly.type
_entity_poly.pdbx_seq_one_letter_code
_entity_poly.pdbx_strand_id
1 'polypeptide(L)'
;PYDWTTSRNATLTLDTGSELQAVYNVSADQRLRLYQPTSPGQEGPLDISAVRFRYANGTVINGTNLDTRGTVDQTPDEVFVTAPADGKLAFTAGATPRRLTLPVFVEGSYEVMLPPDSRMDFFLFSNAVPAGAETTLVDNRVRVTWDDVATGSIMVQYYERQDLTIFSIAVAVLAAIAVGGLYYYRRQIDRLHAVRVEMGLDEDEEDR
;
A
#
# COMPACT_ATOMS: atom_id res chain seq x y z
N PRO A 1 -8.20 -17.08 -8.86
CA PRO A 1 -8.08 -17.05 -10.34
C PRO A 1 -7.65 -15.66 -10.77
N TYR A 2 -6.70 -15.56 -11.71
CA TYR A 2 -6.24 -14.29 -12.23
C TYR A 2 -7.31 -13.54 -13.04
N ASP A 3 -7.36 -12.21 -12.91
CA ASP A 3 -8.19 -11.38 -13.77
C ASP A 3 -7.49 -11.14 -15.12
N TRP A 4 -7.95 -11.83 -16.13
CA TRP A 4 -7.42 -11.74 -17.49
C TRP A 4 -8.11 -10.66 -18.34
N THR A 5 -9.12 -9.97 -17.81
CA THR A 5 -9.96 -9.04 -18.57
C THR A 5 -9.36 -7.64 -18.68
N THR A 6 -8.34 -7.36 -17.90
CA THR A 6 -7.69 -6.04 -17.85
C THR A 6 -7.17 -5.59 -19.20
N SER A 7 -7.34 -4.30 -19.51
CA SER A 7 -6.75 -3.60 -20.65
C SER A 7 -5.46 -2.85 -20.29
N ARG A 8 -5.11 -2.77 -18.99
CA ARG A 8 -3.91 -2.08 -18.51
C ARG A 8 -2.65 -2.91 -18.78
N ASN A 9 -1.48 -2.25 -18.83
CA ASN A 9 -0.19 -2.93 -18.98
C ASN A 9 0.12 -3.84 -17.79
N ALA A 10 -0.30 -3.42 -16.58
CA ALA A 10 -0.20 -4.22 -15.38
C ALA A 10 -1.45 -4.09 -14.51
N THR A 11 -1.92 -5.21 -13.99
CA THR A 11 -2.99 -5.26 -12.98
C THR A 11 -2.54 -6.06 -11.80
N LEU A 12 -2.60 -5.44 -10.63
CA LEU A 12 -2.15 -5.96 -9.35
C LEU A 12 -3.38 -6.09 -8.45
N THR A 13 -3.71 -7.29 -8.02
CA THR A 13 -4.84 -7.55 -7.11
C THR A 13 -4.32 -8.06 -5.78
N LEU A 14 -4.59 -7.30 -4.72
CA LEU A 14 -4.27 -7.69 -3.35
C LEU A 14 -5.47 -8.39 -2.72
N ASP A 15 -5.21 -9.49 -2.04
CA ASP A 15 -6.23 -10.20 -1.25
C ASP A 15 -5.99 -10.00 0.25
N THR A 16 -7.01 -10.31 1.06
CA THR A 16 -6.97 -10.20 2.54
C THR A 16 -5.88 -11.06 3.18
N GLY A 17 -5.41 -12.10 2.49
CA GLY A 17 -4.35 -13.00 2.93
C GLY A 17 -2.91 -12.51 2.72
N SER A 18 -2.67 -11.22 2.42
CA SER A 18 -1.35 -10.71 2.04
C SER A 18 -0.77 -11.39 0.79
N GLU A 19 -1.62 -11.78 -0.12
CA GLU A 19 -1.29 -12.35 -1.41
C GLU A 19 -1.50 -11.31 -2.51
N LEU A 20 -0.50 -11.15 -3.36
CA LEU A 20 -0.52 -10.31 -4.54
C LEU A 20 -0.68 -11.19 -5.78
N GLN A 21 -1.75 -11.00 -6.53
CA GLN A 21 -1.91 -11.56 -7.87
C GLN A 21 -1.56 -10.47 -8.89
N ALA A 22 -0.57 -10.73 -9.71
CA ALA A 22 -0.09 -9.80 -10.72
C ALA A 22 -0.37 -10.35 -12.12
N VAL A 23 -0.84 -9.48 -13.01
CA VAL A 23 -1.05 -9.77 -14.44
C VAL A 23 -0.41 -8.67 -15.26
N TYR A 24 0.53 -9.03 -16.14
CA TYR A 24 1.27 -8.13 -17.00
C TYR A 24 0.98 -8.43 -18.47
N ASN A 25 0.76 -7.40 -19.28
CA ASN A 25 0.80 -7.52 -20.72
C ASN A 25 2.28 -7.58 -21.15
N VAL A 26 2.64 -8.59 -21.92
CA VAL A 26 4.01 -8.83 -22.35
C VAL A 26 4.05 -9.13 -23.85
N SER A 27 5.17 -8.76 -24.47
CA SER A 27 5.45 -9.06 -25.87
C SER A 27 6.24 -10.36 -26.00
N ALA A 28 6.23 -10.95 -27.20
CA ALA A 28 7.04 -12.12 -27.52
C ALA A 28 8.51 -11.89 -27.19
N ASP A 29 9.17 -12.92 -26.63
CA ASP A 29 10.56 -12.92 -26.22
C ASP A 29 10.94 -11.84 -25.17
N GLN A 30 9.96 -11.11 -24.63
CA GLN A 30 10.19 -10.16 -23.54
C GLN A 30 10.63 -10.91 -22.28
N ARG A 31 11.80 -10.52 -21.76
CA ARG A 31 12.35 -11.06 -20.50
C ARG A 31 12.05 -10.09 -19.36
N LEU A 32 11.21 -10.51 -18.45
CA LEU A 32 10.91 -9.77 -17.22
C LEU A 32 11.87 -10.18 -16.11
N ARG A 33 12.50 -9.19 -15.50
CA ARG A 33 13.32 -9.34 -14.30
C ARG A 33 12.46 -9.03 -13.09
N LEU A 34 12.16 -10.06 -12.27
CA LEU A 34 11.33 -9.96 -11.09
C LEU A 34 12.20 -9.98 -9.84
N TYR A 35 12.20 -8.89 -9.12
CA TYR A 35 13.01 -8.69 -7.91
C TYR A 35 12.23 -7.88 -6.88
N GLN A 36 12.68 -7.89 -5.65
CA GLN A 36 12.14 -7.07 -4.57
C GLN A 36 13.27 -6.40 -3.79
N PRO A 37 13.07 -5.17 -3.28
CA PRO A 37 14.01 -4.56 -2.35
C PRO A 37 14.02 -5.36 -1.04
N THR A 38 15.19 -5.82 -0.60
CA THR A 38 15.34 -6.54 0.68
C THR A 38 15.93 -5.64 1.78
N SER A 39 16.79 -4.70 1.40
CA SER A 39 17.41 -3.71 2.27
C SER A 39 17.78 -2.48 1.44
N PRO A 40 18.10 -1.32 2.03
CA PRO A 40 18.54 -0.16 1.28
C PRO A 40 19.72 -0.49 0.37
N GLY A 41 19.49 -0.41 -0.95
CA GLY A 41 20.48 -0.72 -1.99
C GLY A 41 20.73 -2.21 -2.25
N GLN A 42 19.92 -3.11 -1.68
CA GLN A 42 19.97 -4.54 -1.93
C GLN A 42 18.66 -5.02 -2.56
N GLU A 43 18.80 -5.86 -3.57
CA GLU A 43 17.69 -6.53 -4.24
C GLU A 43 17.78 -8.03 -3.95
N GLY A 44 16.65 -8.68 -3.94
CA GLY A 44 16.55 -10.13 -3.84
C GLY A 44 15.47 -10.66 -4.78
N PRO A 45 15.43 -11.96 -5.01
CA PRO A 45 14.41 -12.54 -5.89
C PRO A 45 13.01 -12.27 -5.35
N LEU A 46 12.09 -11.91 -6.24
CA LEU A 46 10.68 -11.91 -5.88
C LEU A 46 10.23 -13.36 -5.76
N ASP A 47 9.71 -13.74 -4.59
CA ASP A 47 9.15 -15.08 -4.38
C ASP A 47 7.81 -15.19 -5.12
N ILE A 48 7.85 -15.83 -6.29
CA ILE A 48 6.69 -15.99 -7.16
C ILE A 48 6.21 -17.46 -7.18
N SER A 49 4.91 -17.60 -7.26
CA SER A 49 4.23 -18.91 -7.38
C SER A 49 3.12 -18.84 -8.42
N ALA A 50 2.55 -20.00 -8.74
CA ALA A 50 1.39 -20.13 -9.62
C ALA A 50 1.52 -19.38 -10.96
N VAL A 51 2.73 -19.33 -11.51
CA VAL A 51 3.00 -18.68 -12.80
C VAL A 51 2.12 -19.26 -13.90
N ARG A 52 1.46 -18.38 -14.65
CA ARG A 52 0.63 -18.74 -15.81
C ARG A 52 0.85 -17.75 -16.93
N PHE A 53 0.70 -18.25 -18.14
CA PHE A 53 0.74 -17.41 -19.33
C PHE A 53 -0.55 -17.63 -20.14
N ARG A 54 -1.18 -16.53 -20.58
CA ARG A 54 -2.35 -16.56 -21.45
C ARG A 54 -1.98 -15.97 -22.80
N TYR A 55 -2.07 -16.79 -23.85
CA TYR A 55 -1.91 -16.38 -25.22
C TYR A 55 -3.06 -15.45 -25.69
N ALA A 56 -2.83 -14.72 -26.79
CA ALA A 56 -3.85 -13.86 -27.39
C ALA A 56 -5.11 -14.63 -27.81
N ASN A 57 -5.00 -15.92 -28.15
CA ASN A 57 -6.14 -16.78 -28.48
C ASN A 57 -6.94 -17.27 -27.25
N GLY A 58 -6.55 -16.86 -26.04
CA GLY A 58 -7.20 -17.24 -24.79
C GLY A 58 -6.69 -18.52 -24.12
N THR A 59 -5.80 -19.27 -24.77
CA THR A 59 -5.19 -20.47 -24.19
C THR A 59 -4.33 -20.11 -22.99
N VAL A 60 -4.47 -20.81 -21.86
CA VAL A 60 -3.68 -20.62 -20.65
C VAL A 60 -2.78 -21.81 -20.42
N ILE A 61 -1.50 -21.56 -20.18
CA ILE A 61 -0.50 -22.57 -19.80
C ILE A 61 0.09 -22.25 -18.41
N ASN A 62 0.58 -23.27 -17.73
CA ASN A 62 1.29 -23.11 -16.45
C ASN A 62 2.77 -22.80 -16.69
N GLY A 63 3.43 -22.21 -15.68
CA GLY A 63 4.85 -21.87 -15.75
C GLY A 63 5.79 -23.05 -16.03
N THR A 64 5.44 -24.27 -15.57
CA THR A 64 6.20 -25.49 -15.86
C THR A 64 6.06 -25.98 -17.30
N ASN A 65 5.05 -25.51 -18.01
CA ASN A 65 4.72 -25.87 -19.40
C ASN A 65 4.79 -24.66 -20.30
N LEU A 66 5.55 -23.62 -19.93
CA LEU A 66 5.90 -22.55 -20.87
C LEU A 66 6.55 -23.20 -22.08
N ASP A 67 6.03 -22.91 -23.26
CA ASP A 67 6.47 -23.48 -24.53
C ASP A 67 7.97 -23.28 -24.72
N THR A 68 8.58 -23.95 -25.69
CA THR A 68 10.02 -23.97 -25.93
C THR A 68 10.70 -22.59 -26.06
N ARG A 69 9.93 -21.50 -26.13
CA ARG A 69 10.43 -20.11 -26.16
C ARG A 69 10.31 -19.36 -24.82
N GLY A 70 9.55 -19.87 -23.87
CA GLY A 70 9.37 -19.25 -22.56
C GLY A 70 10.16 -20.03 -21.49
N THR A 71 10.73 -19.31 -20.53
CA THR A 71 11.46 -19.91 -19.40
C THR A 71 11.17 -19.17 -18.12
N VAL A 72 11.30 -19.88 -16.99
CA VAL A 72 11.34 -19.28 -15.66
C VAL A 72 12.68 -19.66 -15.07
N ASP A 73 13.62 -18.70 -15.04
CA ASP A 73 14.97 -18.90 -14.53
C ASP A 73 15.11 -18.18 -13.18
N GLN A 74 15.42 -18.91 -12.14
CA GLN A 74 15.64 -18.35 -10.81
C GLN A 74 17.12 -18.34 -10.47
N THR A 75 17.61 -17.15 -10.09
CA THR A 75 18.95 -16.91 -9.56
C THR A 75 18.87 -16.55 -8.07
N PRO A 76 19.99 -16.47 -7.33
CA PRO A 76 19.96 -16.05 -5.93
C PRO A 76 19.40 -14.65 -5.70
N ASP A 77 19.48 -13.76 -6.68
CA ASP A 77 19.15 -12.33 -6.53
C ASP A 77 17.85 -11.93 -7.27
N GLU A 78 17.45 -12.72 -8.27
CA GLU A 78 16.35 -12.34 -9.16
C GLU A 78 15.70 -13.54 -9.87
N VAL A 79 14.48 -13.35 -10.31
CA VAL A 79 13.74 -14.31 -11.14
C VAL A 79 13.53 -13.71 -12.52
N PHE A 80 13.88 -14.46 -13.55
CA PHE A 80 13.62 -14.07 -14.93
C PHE A 80 12.47 -14.90 -15.49
N VAL A 81 11.51 -14.23 -16.11
CA VAL A 81 10.44 -14.89 -16.86
C VAL A 81 10.47 -14.38 -18.30
N THR A 82 10.65 -15.28 -19.26
CA THR A 82 10.64 -14.96 -20.68
C THR A 82 9.29 -15.35 -21.26
N ALA A 83 8.62 -14.40 -21.90
CA ALA A 83 7.33 -14.61 -22.52
C ALA A 83 7.47 -15.42 -23.83
N PRO A 84 6.67 -16.49 -24.04
CA PRO A 84 6.75 -17.31 -25.24
C PRO A 84 6.15 -16.63 -26.48
N ALA A 85 5.29 -15.66 -26.30
CA ALA A 85 4.57 -14.93 -27.34
C ALA A 85 3.98 -13.64 -26.78
N ASP A 86 3.32 -12.85 -27.62
CA ASP A 86 2.46 -11.76 -27.17
C ASP A 86 1.30 -12.33 -26.33
N GLY A 87 1.09 -11.75 -25.15
CA GLY A 87 0.04 -12.26 -24.26
C GLY A 87 0.06 -11.63 -22.88
N LYS A 88 -0.44 -12.39 -21.91
CA LYS A 88 -0.49 -11.96 -20.49
C LYS A 88 0.24 -12.95 -19.62
N LEU A 89 1.22 -12.44 -18.87
CA LEU A 89 1.91 -13.20 -17.82
C LEU A 89 1.23 -12.92 -16.50
N ALA A 90 0.93 -13.97 -15.73
CA ALA A 90 0.41 -13.83 -14.37
C ALA A 90 1.21 -14.66 -13.40
N PHE A 91 1.36 -14.14 -12.19
CA PHE A 91 1.95 -14.84 -11.06
C PHE A 91 1.37 -14.35 -9.73
N THR A 92 1.60 -15.14 -8.70
CA THR A 92 1.27 -14.81 -7.32
C THR A 92 2.55 -14.56 -6.54
N ALA A 93 2.56 -13.51 -5.72
CA ALA A 93 3.67 -13.17 -4.84
C ALA A 93 3.15 -12.80 -3.44
N GLY A 94 4.02 -12.81 -2.44
CA GLY A 94 3.71 -12.29 -1.12
C GLY A 94 3.61 -10.76 -1.13
N ALA A 95 2.71 -10.21 -0.32
CA ALA A 95 2.58 -8.76 -0.11
C ALA A 95 2.64 -8.42 1.38
N THR A 96 3.17 -7.25 1.70
CA THR A 96 3.13 -6.73 3.07
C THR A 96 1.74 -6.20 3.37
N PRO A 97 1.14 -6.55 4.53
CA PRO A 97 -0.16 -6.01 4.91
C PRO A 97 -0.16 -4.47 4.92
N ARG A 98 -1.24 -3.86 4.41
CA ARG A 98 -1.48 -2.40 4.39
C ARG A 98 -0.48 -1.59 3.56
N ARG A 99 0.51 -2.24 2.94
CA ARG A 99 1.49 -1.58 2.08
C ARG A 99 1.94 -2.50 0.96
N LEU A 100 1.66 -2.13 -0.26
CA LEU A 100 2.25 -2.71 -1.45
C LEU A 100 3.46 -1.87 -1.85
N THR A 101 4.60 -2.48 -2.07
CA THR A 101 5.76 -1.85 -2.73
C THR A 101 6.28 -2.84 -3.76
N LEU A 102 6.26 -2.46 -5.02
CA LEU A 102 6.68 -3.32 -6.11
C LEU A 102 7.45 -2.50 -7.16
N PRO A 103 8.62 -2.96 -7.64
CA PRO A 103 9.28 -2.35 -8.78
C PRO A 103 8.39 -2.36 -10.03
N VAL A 104 8.60 -1.41 -10.92
CA VAL A 104 7.95 -1.34 -12.22
C VAL A 104 8.65 -2.32 -13.16
N PHE A 105 8.03 -3.46 -13.44
CA PHE A 105 8.58 -4.48 -14.33
C PHE A 105 8.23 -4.25 -15.80
N VAL A 106 7.10 -3.59 -16.07
CA VAL A 106 6.63 -3.21 -17.40
C VAL A 106 6.16 -1.77 -17.34
N GLU A 107 6.66 -0.93 -18.22
CA GLU A 107 6.21 0.47 -18.30
C GLU A 107 4.80 0.58 -18.87
N GLY A 108 4.10 1.66 -18.51
CA GLY A 108 2.77 1.99 -19.02
C GLY A 108 1.70 2.08 -17.93
N SER A 109 0.47 1.72 -18.28
CA SER A 109 -0.69 1.89 -17.42
C SER A 109 -0.79 0.80 -16.36
N TYR A 110 -1.07 1.22 -15.12
CA TYR A 110 -1.19 0.33 -13.97
C TYR A 110 -2.55 0.44 -13.30
N GLU A 111 -3.01 -0.68 -12.78
CA GLU A 111 -4.18 -0.79 -11.91
C GLU A 111 -3.84 -1.62 -10.68
N VAL A 112 -4.14 -1.10 -9.51
CA VAL A 112 -4.01 -1.82 -8.23
C VAL A 112 -5.38 -1.93 -7.59
N MET A 113 -5.85 -3.14 -7.38
CA MET A 113 -7.08 -3.45 -6.66
C MET A 113 -6.75 -3.85 -5.22
N LEU A 114 -7.18 -3.04 -4.26
CA LEU A 114 -6.92 -3.30 -2.83
C LEU A 114 -7.87 -4.34 -2.25
N PRO A 115 -7.57 -4.92 -1.09
CA PRO A 115 -8.48 -5.83 -0.39
C PRO A 115 -9.85 -5.19 -0.11
N PRO A 116 -10.91 -5.99 0.10
CA PRO A 116 -12.19 -5.47 0.58
C PRO A 116 -12.03 -4.67 1.87
N ASP A 117 -12.93 -3.70 2.10
CA ASP A 117 -12.94 -2.82 3.27
C ASP A 117 -11.71 -1.90 3.45
N SER A 118 -10.76 -1.93 2.51
CA SER A 118 -9.64 -1.00 2.45
C SER A 118 -10.13 0.41 2.08
N ARG A 119 -9.41 1.42 2.57
CA ARG A 119 -9.68 2.85 2.32
C ARG A 119 -8.38 3.62 2.09
N MET A 120 -8.48 4.70 1.31
CA MET A 120 -7.36 5.62 0.98
C MET A 120 -7.75 7.09 1.08
N ASP A 121 -8.89 7.43 1.63
CA ASP A 121 -9.44 8.78 1.74
C ASP A 121 -8.83 9.62 2.88
N PHE A 122 -8.09 9.02 3.81
CA PHE A 122 -7.43 9.73 4.89
C PHE A 122 -5.91 9.81 4.69
N PHE A 123 -5.43 11.01 4.40
CA PHE A 123 -4.05 11.29 3.96
C PHE A 123 -2.94 10.87 4.94
N LEU A 124 -3.25 10.78 6.25
CA LEU A 124 -2.27 10.35 7.25
C LEU A 124 -1.97 8.83 7.19
N PHE A 125 -2.90 8.03 6.67
CA PHE A 125 -2.79 6.58 6.63
C PHE A 125 -2.74 6.00 5.22
N SER A 126 -2.83 6.84 4.20
CA SER A 126 -2.81 6.41 2.81
C SER A 126 -1.83 7.22 1.98
N ASN A 127 -1.19 6.55 1.03
CA ASN A 127 -0.31 7.16 0.06
C ASN A 127 -0.24 6.31 -1.20
N ALA A 128 -0.10 6.94 -2.36
CA ALA A 128 0.13 6.28 -3.63
C ALA A 128 1.30 6.94 -4.36
N VAL A 129 2.25 6.14 -4.82
CA VAL A 129 3.44 6.56 -5.57
C VAL A 129 3.53 5.71 -6.83
N PRO A 130 3.82 6.30 -8.00
CA PRO A 130 4.07 7.71 -8.27
C PRO A 130 2.85 8.61 -8.06
N ALA A 131 3.07 9.92 -7.98
CA ALA A 131 1.99 10.90 -7.92
C ALA A 131 1.13 10.86 -9.19
N GLY A 132 -0.12 11.30 -9.10
CA GLY A 132 -1.06 11.27 -10.23
C GLY A 132 -1.91 10.00 -10.28
N ALA A 133 -1.92 9.20 -9.23
CA ALA A 133 -2.85 8.09 -9.09
C ALA A 133 -4.30 8.59 -8.98
N GLU A 134 -5.20 7.97 -9.72
CA GLU A 134 -6.63 8.12 -9.54
C GLU A 134 -7.17 7.00 -8.65
N THR A 135 -8.04 7.35 -7.71
CA THR A 135 -8.62 6.40 -6.75
C THR A 135 -10.12 6.33 -6.92
N THR A 136 -10.65 5.15 -7.15
CA THR A 136 -12.09 4.90 -7.28
C THR A 136 -12.53 3.74 -6.39
N LEU A 137 -13.78 3.78 -5.91
CA LEU A 137 -14.35 2.69 -5.13
C LEU A 137 -15.24 1.82 -6.04
N VAL A 138 -14.92 0.54 -6.16
CA VAL A 138 -15.66 -0.43 -6.96
C VAL A 138 -15.92 -1.67 -6.12
N ASP A 139 -17.17 -2.06 -5.95
CA ASP A 139 -17.58 -3.26 -5.18
C ASP A 139 -16.95 -3.33 -3.77
N ASN A 140 -16.96 -2.20 -3.05
CA ASN A 140 -16.36 -2.05 -1.72
C ASN A 140 -14.83 -2.26 -1.68
N ARG A 141 -14.15 -2.23 -2.82
CA ARG A 141 -12.70 -2.29 -2.98
C ARG A 141 -12.19 -0.98 -3.57
N VAL A 142 -11.06 -0.53 -3.10
CA VAL A 142 -10.40 0.64 -3.69
C VAL A 142 -9.59 0.19 -4.89
N ARG A 143 -9.84 0.85 -6.02
CA ARG A 143 -9.06 0.73 -7.26
C ARG A 143 -8.19 1.97 -7.39
N VAL A 144 -6.89 1.77 -7.54
CA VAL A 144 -5.90 2.82 -7.77
C VAL A 144 -5.34 2.64 -9.18
N THR A 145 -5.39 3.68 -10.00
CA THR A 145 -4.96 3.62 -11.40
C THR A 145 -3.95 4.70 -11.74
N TRP A 146 -3.01 4.36 -12.60
CA TRP A 146 -2.09 5.27 -13.26
C TRP A 146 -2.17 5.04 -14.76
N ASP A 147 -2.21 6.13 -15.51
CA ASP A 147 -2.26 6.02 -16.98
C ASP A 147 -0.88 5.75 -17.58
N ASP A 148 0.18 6.25 -16.94
CA ASP A 148 1.56 6.01 -17.38
C ASP A 148 2.51 5.97 -16.17
N VAL A 149 3.26 4.88 -16.06
CA VAL A 149 4.33 4.68 -15.08
C VAL A 149 5.56 4.22 -15.86
N ALA A 150 6.58 5.08 -15.94
CA ALA A 150 7.76 4.82 -16.77
C ALA A 150 8.90 4.15 -16.01
N THR A 151 9.15 4.55 -14.73
CA THR A 151 10.31 4.06 -13.97
C THR A 151 10.06 4.03 -12.47
N GLY A 152 10.89 3.29 -11.74
CA GLY A 152 10.90 3.26 -10.28
C GLY A 152 10.08 2.14 -9.68
N SER A 153 9.27 2.48 -8.71
CA SER A 153 8.42 1.53 -7.99
C SER A 153 7.02 2.08 -7.79
N ILE A 154 6.05 1.20 -7.77
CA ILE A 154 4.71 1.50 -7.30
C ILE A 154 4.67 1.24 -5.80
N MET A 155 4.18 2.20 -5.04
CA MET A 155 3.89 2.05 -3.62
C MET A 155 2.46 2.49 -3.37
N VAL A 156 1.68 1.62 -2.73
CA VAL A 156 0.32 1.91 -2.28
C VAL A 156 0.23 1.58 -0.80
N GLN A 157 -0.07 2.59 0.00
CA GLN A 157 -0.35 2.45 1.42
C GLN A 157 -1.84 2.70 1.64
N TYR A 158 -2.48 1.81 2.36
CA TYR A 158 -3.91 1.85 2.65
C TYR A 158 -4.18 1.44 4.10
N TYR A 159 -5.38 1.71 4.57
CA TYR A 159 -5.82 1.32 5.91
C TYR A 159 -7.18 0.62 5.85
N GLU A 160 -7.50 -0.13 6.89
CA GLU A 160 -8.82 -0.74 7.05
C GLU A 160 -9.74 0.21 7.83
N ARG A 161 -11.03 0.18 7.54
CA ARG A 161 -12.01 1.04 8.22
C ARG A 161 -11.96 0.93 9.75
N GLN A 162 -11.67 -0.26 10.29
CA GLN A 162 -11.55 -0.47 11.73
C GLN A 162 -10.36 0.29 12.34
N ASP A 163 -9.26 0.50 11.60
CA ASP A 163 -8.09 1.23 12.09
C ASP A 163 -8.44 2.69 12.43
N LEU A 164 -9.27 3.31 11.59
CA LEU A 164 -9.74 4.68 11.82
C LEU A 164 -10.63 4.77 13.06
N THR A 165 -11.45 3.74 13.32
CA THR A 165 -12.27 3.68 14.54
C THR A 165 -11.42 3.57 15.79
N ILE A 166 -10.42 2.68 15.79
CA ILE A 166 -9.48 2.51 16.92
C ILE A 166 -8.71 3.82 17.16
N PHE A 167 -8.20 4.44 16.09
CA PHE A 167 -7.51 5.73 16.19
C PHE A 167 -8.41 6.84 16.77
N SER A 168 -9.65 6.93 16.31
CA SER A 168 -10.62 7.93 16.79
C SER A 168 -10.93 7.75 18.29
N ILE A 169 -11.06 6.52 18.75
CA ILE A 169 -11.26 6.22 20.18
C ILE A 169 -10.01 6.64 20.99
N ALA A 170 -8.82 6.31 20.51
CA ALA A 170 -7.57 6.71 21.19
C ALA A 170 -7.45 8.24 21.29
N VAL A 171 -7.74 8.97 20.23
CA VAL A 171 -7.75 10.44 20.22
C VAL A 171 -8.79 10.99 21.19
N ALA A 172 -9.99 10.42 21.25
CA ALA A 172 -11.04 10.85 22.17
C ALA A 172 -10.63 10.65 23.64
N VAL A 173 -10.00 9.52 23.96
CA VAL A 173 -9.48 9.24 25.32
C VAL A 173 -8.37 10.25 25.69
N LEU A 174 -7.42 10.50 24.79
CA LEU A 174 -6.36 11.49 25.03
C LEU A 174 -6.92 12.90 25.21
N ALA A 175 -7.90 13.30 24.42
CA ALA A 175 -8.58 14.58 24.55
C ALA A 175 -9.30 14.68 25.91
N ALA A 176 -9.99 13.63 26.36
CA ALA A 176 -10.66 13.60 27.67
C ALA A 176 -9.65 13.75 28.82
N ILE A 177 -8.50 13.07 28.74
CA ILE A 177 -7.40 13.20 29.73
C ILE A 177 -6.85 14.63 29.74
N ALA A 178 -6.62 15.22 28.55
CA ALA A 178 -6.12 16.59 28.43
C ALA A 178 -7.09 17.63 29.03
N VAL A 179 -8.38 17.51 28.71
CA VAL A 179 -9.43 18.39 29.27
C VAL A 179 -9.55 18.20 30.79
N GLY A 180 -9.58 16.96 31.28
CA GLY A 180 -9.60 16.64 32.71
C GLY A 180 -8.39 17.19 33.44
N GLY A 181 -7.19 17.03 32.88
CA GLY A 181 -5.95 17.60 33.41
C GLY A 181 -5.99 19.12 33.47
N LEU A 182 -6.44 19.77 32.39
CA LEU A 182 -6.56 21.24 32.34
C LEU A 182 -7.57 21.76 33.39
N TYR A 183 -8.69 21.07 33.53
CA TYR A 183 -9.69 21.41 34.55
C TYR A 183 -9.13 21.26 35.96
N TYR A 184 -8.40 20.15 36.22
CA TYR A 184 -7.75 19.89 37.52
C TYR A 184 -6.71 20.98 37.84
N TYR A 185 -5.86 21.35 36.89
CA TYR A 185 -4.85 22.40 37.06
C TYR A 185 -5.48 23.78 37.29
N ARG A 186 -6.51 24.16 36.55
CA ARG A 186 -7.25 25.41 36.78
C ARG A 186 -7.80 25.47 38.21
N ARG A 187 -8.46 24.41 38.65
CA ARG A 187 -9.02 24.35 40.01
C ARG A 187 -7.92 24.43 41.10
N GLN A 188 -6.73 23.90 40.86
CA GLN A 188 -5.61 23.97 41.78
C GLN A 188 -5.02 25.40 41.82
N ILE A 189 -4.91 26.06 40.67
CA ILE A 189 -4.47 27.48 40.58
C ILE A 189 -5.44 28.38 41.34
N ASP A 190 -6.73 28.22 41.15
CA ASP A 190 -7.76 29.01 41.86
C ASP A 190 -7.65 28.86 43.38
N ARG A 191 -7.40 27.66 43.87
CA ARG A 191 -7.17 27.40 45.31
C ARG A 191 -5.90 28.07 45.82
N LEU A 192 -4.83 28.05 45.06
CA LEU A 192 -3.57 28.70 45.43
C LEU A 192 -3.71 30.24 45.44
N HIS A 193 -4.47 30.81 44.50
CA HIS A 193 -4.79 32.24 44.51
C HIS A 193 -5.63 32.62 45.77
N ALA A 194 -6.63 31.82 46.11
CA ALA A 194 -7.43 32.05 47.32
C ALA A 194 -6.59 32.04 48.60
N VAL A 195 -5.64 31.10 48.73
CA VAL A 195 -4.72 31.03 49.86
C VAL A 195 -3.74 32.22 49.89
N ARG A 196 -3.29 32.72 48.73
CA ARG A 196 -2.42 33.91 48.65
C ARG A 196 -3.14 35.18 49.11
N VAL A 197 -4.36 35.36 48.66
CA VAL A 197 -5.22 36.50 49.10
C VAL A 197 -5.49 36.43 50.61
N GLU A 198 -5.74 35.25 51.15
CA GLU A 198 -5.97 35.05 52.61
C GLU A 198 -4.70 35.32 53.46
N MET A 199 -3.50 35.12 52.88
CA MET A 199 -2.23 35.43 53.51
C MET A 199 -1.77 36.89 53.29
N GLY A 200 -2.52 37.76 52.62
CA GLY A 200 -2.20 39.17 52.39
C GLY A 200 -0.98 39.41 51.50
N LEU A 201 -0.65 38.48 50.62
CA LEU A 201 0.56 38.56 49.77
C LEU A 201 0.30 39.25 48.40
N ASP A 202 -0.92 39.59 48.06
CA ASP A 202 -1.30 40.22 46.80
C ASP A 202 -1.53 41.78 46.90
N GLU A 203 -1.26 42.40 48.06
CA GLU A 203 -1.47 43.84 48.26
C GLU A 203 -0.28 44.74 47.81
N ASP A 204 0.88 44.19 47.42
CA ASP A 204 2.10 44.96 47.20
C ASP A 204 2.43 45.30 45.72
N GLU A 205 1.58 44.99 44.75
CA GLU A 205 1.87 45.27 43.31
C GLU A 205 1.10 46.46 42.69
N GLU A 206 0.21 47.15 43.43
CA GLU A 206 -0.59 48.27 42.90
C GLU A 206 -0.01 49.66 43.17
N ASP A 207 1.16 49.80 43.87
CA ASP A 207 1.77 51.08 44.18
C ASP A 207 3.23 51.22 43.65
N ARG A 208 3.46 50.97 42.36
CA ARG A 208 4.70 51.43 41.69
C ARG A 208 4.49 51.86 40.26
#